data_a6abcdd3612444d76d9b9240fd669473
#
_entry.id   a6abcdd3612444d76d9b9240fd669473
#
_cell.length_a   1.000
_cell.length_b   1.000
_cell.length_c   1.000
_cell.angle_alpha   90.00
_cell.angle_beta   90.00
_cell.angle_gamma   90.00
#
_symmetry.space_group_name_H-M   'P 1'
#
loop_
_entity.id
_entity.type
_entity.pdbx_description
1 polymer ?
#
loop_
_entity_poly.entity_id
_entity_poly.type
_entity_poly.pdbx_seq_one_letter_code
_entity_poly.pdbx_strand_id
1 'polypeptide(L)'
;MSMSEPSKGTTQAAPPAETSSLNRAPTAKEQAWEKNTLRSALEKSPERQPEFTTLSGHPIRRLYTRADLTNWGPDQDLGFPGEPPYTRGIHSTMHRSRLWTMRQFAGFGTAEDTNQRFRYLLRRGQTGLSTAFDLPTLMGYDSDHPLSEGEVGKCGVAISSLADMEVLFDKIPLANVTTSMTINSPAAVIWAMYLAVAEKQGADWKKISGTLQNDILK
;
A
#
# COMPACT_ATOMS: atom_id res chain seq x y z
N MET A 1 -42.73 17.71 -18.66
CA MET A 1 -41.57 16.80 -18.43
C MET A 1 -41.04 17.11 -17.02
N SER A 2 -41.42 16.28 -16.07
CA SER A 2 -41.05 16.44 -14.66
C SER A 2 -39.72 15.74 -14.45
N MET A 3 -38.69 16.47 -14.04
CA MET A 3 -37.41 15.92 -13.63
C MET A 3 -37.51 15.47 -12.16
N SER A 4 -37.40 14.17 -11.94
CA SER A 4 -37.33 13.58 -10.62
C SER A 4 -35.92 13.77 -10.04
N GLU A 5 -35.83 14.37 -8.85
CA GLU A 5 -34.61 14.52 -8.07
C GLU A 5 -34.05 13.14 -7.60
N PRO A 6 -32.73 12.94 -7.58
CA PRO A 6 -32.15 11.71 -7.03
C PRO A 6 -32.23 11.71 -5.51
N SER A 7 -32.77 10.64 -4.95
CA SER A 7 -32.87 10.38 -3.53
C SER A 7 -31.47 10.38 -2.87
N LYS A 8 -31.26 11.24 -1.88
CA LYS A 8 -30.09 11.23 -0.99
C LYS A 8 -30.13 9.97 -0.14
N GLY A 9 -29.38 8.96 -0.53
CA GLY A 9 -29.09 7.82 0.33
C GLY A 9 -28.27 8.29 1.54
N THR A 10 -28.91 8.34 2.69
CA THR A 10 -28.25 8.54 3.98
C THR A 10 -27.45 7.27 4.29
N THR A 11 -26.14 7.33 4.08
CA THR A 11 -25.22 6.29 4.59
C THR A 11 -25.23 6.42 6.12
N GLN A 12 -26.01 5.57 6.77
CA GLN A 12 -26.02 5.44 8.21
C GLN A 12 -24.65 4.87 8.60
N ALA A 13 -23.83 5.67 9.28
CA ALA A 13 -22.58 5.21 9.86
C ALA A 13 -22.90 4.04 10.81
N ALA A 14 -22.18 2.93 10.68
CA ALA A 14 -22.28 1.83 11.62
C ALA A 14 -22.06 2.35 13.05
N PRO A 15 -22.87 1.91 14.03
CA PRO A 15 -22.66 2.32 15.40
C PRO A 15 -21.23 1.95 15.84
N PRO A 16 -20.59 2.78 16.68
CA PRO A 16 -19.26 2.45 17.21
C PRO A 16 -19.35 1.09 17.91
N ALA A 17 -18.39 0.21 17.60
CA ALA A 17 -18.29 -1.10 18.23
C ALA A 17 -18.38 -0.91 19.75
N GLU A 18 -19.40 -1.47 20.36
CA GLU A 18 -19.63 -1.37 21.80
C GLU A 18 -18.40 -1.86 22.56
N THR A 19 -17.90 -1.06 23.47
CA THR A 19 -16.82 -1.35 24.42
C THR A 19 -17.18 -2.50 25.42
N SER A 20 -18.15 -3.34 25.09
CA SER A 20 -18.71 -4.36 25.97
C SER A 20 -17.80 -5.54 26.27
N SER A 21 -16.78 -5.81 25.44
CA SER A 21 -15.87 -6.94 25.65
C SER A 21 -14.89 -6.77 26.81
N LEU A 22 -14.63 -5.54 27.25
CA LEU A 22 -13.70 -5.27 28.34
C LEU A 22 -14.27 -5.59 29.72
N ASN A 23 -15.59 -5.67 29.89
CA ASN A 23 -16.27 -5.81 31.17
C ASN A 23 -16.98 -7.15 31.39
N ARG A 24 -16.68 -8.19 30.60
CA ARG A 24 -17.29 -9.51 30.83
C ARG A 24 -16.74 -10.15 32.12
N ALA A 25 -17.58 -10.95 32.77
CA ALA A 25 -17.16 -11.75 33.89
C ALA A 25 -16.17 -12.86 33.44
N PRO A 26 -15.08 -13.10 34.22
CA PRO A 26 -14.15 -14.17 33.90
C PRO A 26 -14.80 -15.53 33.97
N THR A 27 -14.42 -16.44 33.08
CA THR A 27 -14.88 -17.84 33.09
C THR A 27 -14.31 -18.59 34.29
N ALA A 28 -14.92 -19.72 34.66
CA ALA A 28 -14.45 -20.57 35.77
C ALA A 28 -12.96 -21.01 35.57
N LYS A 29 -12.55 -21.25 34.32
CA LYS A 29 -11.15 -21.59 34.00
C LYS A 29 -10.21 -20.39 34.21
N GLU A 30 -10.62 -19.20 33.82
CA GLU A 30 -9.86 -17.97 34.03
C GLU A 30 -9.72 -17.69 35.53
N GLN A 31 -10.79 -17.77 36.30
CA GLN A 31 -10.75 -17.62 37.76
C GLN A 31 -9.82 -18.63 38.43
N ALA A 32 -9.87 -19.91 38.01
CA ALA A 32 -8.98 -20.94 38.53
C ALA A 32 -7.51 -20.65 38.19
N TRP A 33 -7.24 -20.20 36.96
CA TRP A 33 -5.90 -19.81 36.54
C TRP A 33 -5.38 -18.58 37.29
N GLU A 34 -6.20 -17.56 37.47
CA GLU A 34 -5.83 -16.36 38.25
C GLU A 34 -5.50 -16.71 39.69
N LYS A 35 -6.35 -17.53 40.32
CA LYS A 35 -6.20 -17.92 41.73
C LYS A 35 -4.97 -18.79 41.97
N ASN A 36 -4.67 -19.72 41.09
CA ASN A 36 -3.63 -20.72 41.34
C ASN A 36 -2.31 -20.35 40.65
N THR A 37 -2.31 -20.15 39.35
CA THR A 37 -1.10 -19.98 38.53
C THR A 37 -0.60 -18.53 38.56
N LEU A 38 -1.49 -17.59 38.25
CA LEU A 38 -1.12 -16.20 38.12
C LEU A 38 -0.71 -15.58 39.45
N ARG A 39 -1.48 -15.81 40.50
CA ARG A 39 -1.19 -15.27 41.83
C ARG A 39 0.20 -15.65 42.32
N SER A 40 0.55 -16.93 42.22
CA SER A 40 1.87 -17.42 42.61
C SER A 40 3.01 -16.81 41.76
N ALA A 41 2.75 -16.51 40.49
CA ALA A 41 3.72 -15.85 39.64
C ALA A 41 3.92 -14.37 40.02
N LEU A 42 2.82 -13.65 40.30
CA LEU A 42 2.86 -12.24 40.68
C LEU A 42 3.51 -12.01 42.07
N GLU A 43 3.36 -12.96 42.99
CA GLU A 43 4.04 -12.93 44.30
C GLU A 43 5.56 -13.00 44.13
N LYS A 44 6.07 -13.72 43.12
CA LYS A 44 7.51 -13.85 42.84
C LYS A 44 8.05 -12.73 41.97
N SER A 45 7.24 -12.25 41.02
CA SER A 45 7.61 -11.24 40.05
C SER A 45 6.37 -10.40 39.68
N PRO A 46 6.19 -9.25 40.34
CA PRO A 46 5.04 -8.37 40.04
C PRO A 46 5.13 -7.78 38.67
N GLU A 47 3.98 -7.37 38.13
CA GLU A 47 3.94 -6.67 36.84
C GLU A 47 4.69 -5.33 36.93
N ARG A 48 5.25 -4.92 35.81
CA ARG A 48 6.07 -3.70 35.70
C ARG A 48 5.28 -2.41 35.97
N GLN A 49 3.97 -2.45 35.75
CA GLN A 49 3.05 -1.32 35.96
C GLN A 49 1.64 -1.85 36.28
N PRO A 50 0.82 -1.07 36.98
CA PRO A 50 -0.51 -1.50 37.41
C PRO A 50 -1.50 -1.61 36.24
N GLU A 51 -1.29 -0.86 35.16
CA GLU A 51 -2.15 -0.83 33.98
C GLU A 51 -1.32 -0.75 32.69
N PHE A 52 -1.76 -1.45 31.66
CA PHE A 52 -1.18 -1.42 30.33
C PHE A 52 -2.20 -0.85 29.36
N THR A 53 -1.75 0.11 28.54
CA THR A 53 -2.61 0.78 27.55
C THR A 53 -1.97 0.79 26.17
N THR A 54 -2.79 0.93 25.12
CA THR A 54 -2.31 1.30 23.79
C THR A 54 -1.79 2.74 23.79
N LEU A 55 -1.13 3.15 22.70
CA LEU A 55 -0.71 4.54 22.50
C LEU A 55 -1.88 5.53 22.51
N SER A 56 -3.08 5.07 22.19
CA SER A 56 -4.32 5.86 22.22
C SER A 56 -5.02 5.82 23.57
N GLY A 57 -4.40 5.28 24.63
CA GLY A 57 -4.94 5.24 25.98
C GLY A 57 -5.98 4.14 26.25
N HIS A 58 -6.24 3.23 25.30
CA HIS A 58 -7.17 2.13 25.55
C HIS A 58 -6.52 1.06 26.44
N PRO A 59 -7.19 0.61 27.52
CA PRO A 59 -6.66 -0.40 28.40
C PRO A 59 -6.49 -1.74 27.68
N ILE A 60 -5.37 -2.41 27.97
CA ILE A 60 -5.04 -3.74 27.45
C ILE A 60 -5.11 -4.72 28.61
N ARG A 61 -5.95 -5.76 28.45
CA ARG A 61 -6.05 -6.82 29.45
C ARG A 61 -4.85 -7.77 29.35
N ARG A 62 -4.53 -8.42 30.47
CA ARG A 62 -3.45 -9.41 30.54
C ARG A 62 -3.68 -10.61 29.61
N LEU A 63 -4.92 -11.02 29.42
CA LEU A 63 -5.30 -12.19 28.63
C LEU A 63 -6.60 -11.93 27.92
N TYR A 64 -6.65 -12.31 26.67
CA TYR A 64 -7.86 -12.41 25.85
C TYR A 64 -8.10 -13.87 25.50
N THR A 65 -9.34 -14.33 25.63
CA THR A 65 -9.72 -15.72 25.37
C THR A 65 -10.89 -15.77 24.42
N ARG A 66 -11.31 -16.99 24.02
CA ARG A 66 -12.52 -17.18 23.21
C ARG A 66 -13.77 -16.55 23.82
N ALA A 67 -13.83 -16.44 25.15
CA ALA A 67 -14.97 -15.84 25.83
C ALA A 67 -15.10 -14.33 25.60
N ASP A 68 -14.05 -13.69 25.08
CA ASP A 68 -14.06 -12.29 24.69
C ASP A 68 -14.69 -12.06 23.29
N LEU A 69 -14.96 -13.15 22.56
CA LEU A 69 -15.50 -13.16 21.19
C LEU A 69 -16.96 -13.61 21.17
N THR A 70 -17.80 -13.10 22.09
CA THR A 70 -19.18 -13.57 22.30
C THR A 70 -20.09 -13.41 21.08
N ASN A 71 -19.87 -12.40 20.26
CA ASN A 71 -20.67 -12.10 19.08
C ASN A 71 -19.88 -12.28 17.78
N TRP A 72 -18.75 -13.00 17.85
CA TRP A 72 -17.87 -13.19 16.72
C TRP A 72 -17.96 -14.60 16.17
N GLY A 73 -18.09 -14.73 14.86
CA GLY A 73 -18.09 -16.00 14.15
C GLY A 73 -17.18 -15.96 12.92
N PRO A 74 -16.31 -16.97 12.72
CA PRO A 74 -15.37 -16.97 11.59
C PRO A 74 -16.05 -16.87 10.23
N ASP A 75 -17.24 -17.43 10.06
CA ASP A 75 -17.94 -17.40 8.78
C ASP A 75 -18.53 -16.02 8.45
N GLN A 76 -18.96 -15.27 9.49
CA GLN A 76 -19.53 -13.94 9.32
C GLN A 76 -18.47 -12.84 9.34
N ASP A 77 -17.51 -12.93 10.26
CA ASP A 77 -16.56 -11.85 10.52
C ASP A 77 -15.26 -11.97 9.73
N LEU A 78 -14.87 -13.19 9.34
CA LEU A 78 -13.69 -13.41 8.49
C LEU A 78 -14.06 -13.66 7.03
N GLY A 79 -15.13 -14.40 6.75
CA GLY A 79 -15.50 -14.80 5.40
C GLY A 79 -14.44 -15.67 4.70
N PHE A 80 -14.53 -15.75 3.38
CA PHE A 80 -13.61 -16.50 2.54
C PHE A 80 -12.71 -15.58 1.71
N PRO A 81 -11.52 -16.05 1.27
CA PRO A 81 -10.63 -15.25 0.41
C PRO A 81 -11.34 -14.85 -0.89
N GLY A 82 -11.25 -13.59 -1.26
CA GLY A 82 -11.87 -13.05 -2.48
C GLY A 82 -13.32 -12.61 -2.32
N GLU A 83 -13.90 -12.74 -1.11
CA GLU A 83 -15.28 -12.35 -0.79
C GLU A 83 -15.31 -11.31 0.35
N PRO A 84 -16.34 -10.43 0.40
CA PRO A 84 -16.54 -9.53 1.52
C PRO A 84 -16.66 -10.32 2.85
N PRO A 85 -16.09 -9.77 3.94
CA PRO A 85 -15.46 -8.45 4.15
C PRO A 85 -13.97 -8.37 3.76
N TYR A 86 -13.44 -9.29 2.97
CA TYR A 86 -12.05 -9.33 2.46
C TYR A 86 -10.96 -9.41 3.53
N THR A 87 -11.26 -9.86 4.71
CA THR A 87 -10.29 -10.01 5.82
C THR A 87 -9.15 -10.97 5.48
N ARG A 88 -9.40 -11.91 4.56
CA ARG A 88 -8.41 -12.86 4.03
C ARG A 88 -7.83 -12.43 2.69
N GLY A 89 -8.06 -11.19 2.26
CA GLY A 89 -7.58 -10.61 1.00
C GLY A 89 -8.54 -10.78 -0.18
N ILE A 90 -8.25 -10.02 -1.24
CA ILE A 90 -9.10 -9.92 -2.44
C ILE A 90 -8.92 -11.08 -3.43
N HIS A 91 -7.91 -11.92 -3.25
CA HIS A 91 -7.62 -13.05 -4.13
C HIS A 91 -8.08 -14.37 -3.53
N SER A 92 -8.98 -15.09 -4.20
CA SER A 92 -9.52 -16.37 -3.75
C SER A 92 -8.46 -17.45 -3.51
N THR A 93 -7.35 -17.40 -4.24
CA THR A 93 -6.22 -18.31 -4.08
C THR A 93 -5.17 -17.82 -3.09
N MET A 94 -5.35 -16.59 -2.54
CA MET A 94 -4.38 -15.92 -1.69
C MET A 94 -3.03 -15.74 -2.41
N HIS A 95 -1.94 -16.30 -1.89
CA HIS A 95 -0.61 -16.25 -2.52
C HIS A 95 -0.21 -17.55 -3.25
N ARG A 96 -1.13 -18.49 -3.44
CA ARG A 96 -0.80 -19.78 -4.06
C ARG A 96 -0.68 -19.70 -5.58
N SER A 97 -1.49 -18.84 -6.24
CA SER A 97 -1.39 -18.62 -7.70
C SER A 97 -0.34 -17.59 -8.04
N ARG A 98 -0.21 -16.55 -7.24
CA ARG A 98 0.75 -15.46 -7.48
C ARG A 98 1.22 -14.87 -6.16
N LEU A 99 2.52 -14.65 -6.05
CA LEU A 99 3.12 -13.91 -4.95
C LEU A 99 2.85 -12.41 -5.09
N TRP A 100 3.08 -11.65 -4.03
CA TRP A 100 3.05 -10.20 -4.06
C TRP A 100 4.04 -9.64 -5.07
N THR A 101 3.77 -8.45 -5.57
CA THR A 101 4.69 -7.75 -6.44
C THR A 101 5.88 -7.24 -5.64
N MET A 102 7.09 -7.68 -6.02
CA MET A 102 8.34 -7.12 -5.50
C MET A 102 8.68 -5.87 -6.32
N ARG A 103 8.77 -4.72 -5.63
CA ARG A 103 8.97 -3.43 -6.26
C ARG A 103 9.82 -2.54 -5.36
N GLN A 104 10.97 -2.09 -5.87
CA GLN A 104 11.80 -1.11 -5.21
C GLN A 104 11.66 0.26 -5.90
N PHE A 105 11.65 1.31 -5.11
CA PHE A 105 11.72 2.68 -5.58
C PHE A 105 13.14 2.95 -6.10
N ALA A 106 13.28 3.37 -7.34
CA ALA A 106 14.56 3.61 -7.97
C ALA A 106 14.47 4.72 -9.02
N GLY A 107 15.51 5.53 -9.11
CA GLY A 107 15.70 6.62 -10.03
C GLY A 107 16.85 7.49 -9.54
N PHE A 108 17.81 7.73 -10.39
CA PHE A 108 18.97 8.58 -10.11
C PHE A 108 19.72 8.88 -11.40
N GLY A 109 20.20 10.09 -11.55
CA GLY A 109 21.04 10.49 -12.68
C GLY A 109 20.27 10.53 -13.99
N THR A 110 20.87 9.93 -15.01
CA THR A 110 20.31 9.86 -16.36
C THR A 110 19.28 8.75 -16.54
N ALA A 111 18.55 8.80 -17.64
CA ALA A 111 17.64 7.72 -18.04
C ALA A 111 18.38 6.39 -18.23
N GLU A 112 19.62 6.42 -18.76
CA GLU A 112 20.48 5.26 -18.95
C GLU A 112 20.87 4.61 -17.63
N ASP A 113 21.31 5.40 -16.64
CA ASP A 113 21.70 4.90 -15.31
C ASP A 113 20.53 4.21 -14.64
N THR A 114 19.36 4.83 -14.68
CA THR A 114 18.15 4.29 -14.08
C THR A 114 17.65 3.06 -14.84
N ASN A 115 17.75 3.02 -16.18
CA ASN A 115 17.45 1.83 -16.99
C ASN A 115 18.34 0.66 -16.57
N GLN A 116 19.65 0.87 -16.44
CA GLN A 116 20.56 -0.19 -15.97
C GLN A 116 20.14 -0.73 -14.60
N ARG A 117 19.74 0.16 -13.68
CA ARG A 117 19.25 -0.22 -12.36
C ARG A 117 17.94 -1.02 -12.46
N PHE A 118 16.97 -0.60 -13.24
CA PHE A 118 15.73 -1.33 -13.46
C PHE A 118 15.97 -2.74 -14.01
N ARG A 119 16.82 -2.86 -15.04
CA ARG A 119 17.18 -4.16 -15.62
C ARG A 119 17.90 -5.04 -14.62
N TYR A 120 18.76 -4.49 -13.78
CA TYR A 120 19.39 -5.22 -12.68
C TYR A 120 18.36 -5.77 -11.71
N LEU A 121 17.43 -4.94 -11.23
CA LEU A 121 16.39 -5.32 -10.29
C LEU A 121 15.48 -6.42 -10.84
N LEU A 122 15.05 -6.30 -12.11
CA LEU A 122 14.25 -7.33 -12.77
C LEU A 122 15.00 -8.66 -12.87
N ARG A 123 16.30 -8.65 -13.22
CA ARG A 123 17.13 -9.87 -13.21
C ARG A 123 17.29 -10.48 -11.82
N ARG A 124 17.16 -9.71 -10.76
CA ARG A 124 17.19 -10.18 -9.37
C ARG A 124 15.83 -10.65 -8.85
N GLY A 125 14.82 -10.76 -9.72
CA GLY A 125 13.52 -11.31 -9.38
C GLY A 125 12.48 -10.28 -8.95
N GLN A 126 12.74 -8.99 -9.14
CA GLN A 126 11.73 -7.96 -8.97
C GLN A 126 10.65 -8.11 -10.05
N THR A 127 9.38 -7.91 -9.69
CA THR A 127 8.24 -8.16 -10.57
C THR A 127 7.47 -6.89 -10.95
N GLY A 128 7.90 -5.76 -10.43
CA GLY A 128 7.37 -4.44 -10.77
C GLY A 128 8.44 -3.38 -10.63
N LEU A 129 8.21 -2.22 -11.22
CA LEU A 129 9.10 -1.06 -11.17
C LEU A 129 8.43 0.09 -10.43
N SER A 130 9.20 0.90 -9.75
CA SER A 130 8.76 2.16 -9.15
C SER A 130 9.79 3.23 -9.48
N THR A 131 9.33 4.27 -10.18
CA THR A 131 10.20 5.34 -10.70
C THR A 131 10.23 6.52 -9.76
N ALA A 132 11.42 6.91 -9.31
CA ALA A 132 11.70 8.19 -8.69
C ALA A 132 12.12 9.19 -9.76
N PHE A 133 11.38 10.27 -9.93
CA PHE A 133 11.75 11.38 -10.81
C PHE A 133 12.50 12.46 -10.02
N ASP A 134 13.40 13.16 -10.68
CA ASP A 134 14.10 14.28 -10.08
C ASP A 134 13.20 15.51 -9.88
N LEU A 135 13.69 16.49 -9.15
CA LEU A 135 12.90 17.67 -8.80
C LEU A 135 12.45 18.46 -10.04
N PRO A 136 13.29 18.73 -11.06
CA PRO A 136 12.83 19.40 -12.28
C PRO A 136 11.66 18.65 -12.94
N THR A 137 11.77 17.35 -13.15
CA THR A 137 10.70 16.54 -13.75
C THR A 137 9.41 16.60 -12.90
N LEU A 138 9.51 16.54 -11.57
CA LEU A 138 8.35 16.66 -10.67
C LEU A 138 7.67 18.04 -10.75
N MET A 139 8.43 19.08 -11.03
CA MET A 139 7.97 20.46 -11.19
C MET A 139 7.49 20.77 -12.61
N GLY A 140 7.75 19.90 -13.59
CA GLY A 140 7.44 20.10 -15.00
C GLY A 140 8.42 20.99 -15.74
N TYR A 141 9.66 21.04 -15.26
CA TYR A 141 10.76 21.75 -15.94
C TYR A 141 11.66 20.76 -16.69
N ASP A 142 12.15 21.20 -17.84
CA ASP A 142 13.21 20.51 -18.56
C ASP A 142 14.56 20.69 -17.85
N SER A 143 15.51 19.79 -18.11
CA SER A 143 16.80 19.79 -17.43
C SER A 143 17.66 21.03 -17.72
N ASP A 144 17.42 21.72 -18.84
CA ASP A 144 18.12 22.96 -19.24
C ASP A 144 17.45 24.25 -18.74
N HIS A 145 16.32 24.12 -18.04
CA HIS A 145 15.64 25.27 -17.46
C HIS A 145 16.48 25.90 -16.33
N PRO A 146 16.57 27.24 -16.21
CA PRO A 146 17.40 27.87 -15.18
C PRO A 146 17.11 27.46 -13.74
N LEU A 147 15.85 27.10 -13.41
CA LEU A 147 15.49 26.62 -12.09
C LEU A 147 15.86 25.15 -11.84
N SER A 148 16.34 24.45 -12.85
CA SER A 148 16.78 23.05 -12.74
C SER A 148 18.26 22.93 -12.34
N GLU A 149 19.02 24.03 -12.34
CA GLU A 149 20.44 24.03 -12.02
C GLU A 149 20.72 23.43 -10.63
N GLY A 150 21.58 22.41 -10.59
CA GLY A 150 21.99 21.73 -9.38
C GLY A 150 21.01 20.66 -8.86
N GLU A 151 19.83 20.47 -9.51
CA GLU A 151 18.84 19.49 -9.09
C GLU A 151 18.61 18.35 -10.10
N VAL A 152 19.16 18.47 -11.32
CA VAL A 152 18.99 17.47 -12.38
C VAL A 152 19.59 16.14 -11.97
N GLY A 153 18.78 15.07 -11.98
CA GLY A 153 19.20 13.70 -11.69
C GLY A 153 19.60 13.43 -10.23
N LYS A 154 19.42 14.36 -9.31
CA LYS A 154 19.95 14.28 -7.94
C LYS A 154 19.13 13.41 -6.99
N CYS A 155 17.81 13.55 -7.00
CA CYS A 155 16.91 12.80 -6.12
C CYS A 155 16.00 11.81 -6.89
N GLY A 156 16.26 11.65 -8.17
CA GLY A 156 15.49 10.81 -9.08
C GLY A 156 16.05 10.90 -10.49
N VAL A 157 15.42 10.24 -11.45
CA VAL A 157 15.80 10.27 -12.85
C VAL A 157 15.26 11.54 -13.53
N ALA A 158 16.11 12.20 -14.32
CA ALA A 158 15.74 13.33 -15.15
C ALA A 158 15.03 12.82 -16.42
N ILE A 159 13.82 13.27 -16.66
CA ILE A 159 13.02 12.98 -17.85
C ILE A 159 12.45 14.30 -18.40
N SER A 160 13.05 14.81 -19.45
CA SER A 160 12.63 16.05 -20.11
C SER A 160 11.89 15.81 -21.43
N SER A 161 12.06 14.62 -22.01
CA SER A 161 11.54 14.32 -23.35
C SER A 161 11.06 12.87 -23.49
N LEU A 162 10.34 12.60 -24.58
CA LEU A 162 9.97 11.23 -24.97
C LEU A 162 11.23 10.37 -25.21
N ALA A 163 12.32 10.96 -25.72
CA ALA A 163 13.57 10.24 -25.95
C ALA A 163 14.17 9.71 -24.62
N ASP A 164 14.14 10.50 -23.55
CA ASP A 164 14.57 10.07 -22.23
C ASP A 164 13.70 8.94 -21.72
N MET A 165 12.39 9.03 -21.91
CA MET A 165 11.44 7.97 -21.52
C MET A 165 11.69 6.68 -22.29
N GLU A 166 12.02 6.76 -23.58
CA GLU A 166 12.39 5.60 -24.40
C GLU A 166 13.65 4.92 -23.87
N VAL A 167 14.66 5.70 -23.52
CA VAL A 167 15.90 5.20 -22.90
C VAL A 167 15.62 4.57 -21.55
N LEU A 168 14.80 5.23 -20.71
CA LEU A 168 14.45 4.73 -19.38
C LEU A 168 13.87 3.32 -19.43
N PHE A 169 13.00 3.04 -20.41
CA PHE A 169 12.34 1.76 -20.55
C PHE A 169 12.90 0.87 -21.68
N ASP A 170 14.10 1.19 -22.21
CA ASP A 170 14.74 0.34 -23.23
C ASP A 170 14.92 -1.09 -22.72
N LYS A 171 14.51 -2.05 -23.54
CA LYS A 171 14.58 -3.51 -23.25
C LYS A 171 13.84 -3.94 -21.98
N ILE A 172 12.87 -3.17 -21.52
CA ILE A 172 11.97 -3.54 -20.41
C ILE A 172 10.60 -3.86 -21.02
N PRO A 173 10.11 -5.11 -20.88
CA PRO A 173 8.84 -5.53 -21.52
C PRO A 173 7.66 -4.96 -20.74
N LEU A 174 7.16 -3.78 -21.12
CA LEU A 174 6.09 -3.06 -20.41
C LEU A 174 4.78 -3.83 -20.30
N ALA A 175 4.50 -4.74 -21.21
CA ALA A 175 3.34 -5.62 -21.12
C ALA A 175 3.42 -6.66 -19.99
N ASN A 176 4.62 -6.93 -19.46
CA ASN A 176 4.87 -7.98 -18.47
C ASN A 176 5.25 -7.43 -17.08
N VAL A 177 5.51 -6.12 -16.99
CA VAL A 177 5.98 -5.46 -15.76
C VAL A 177 5.01 -4.35 -15.40
N THR A 178 4.57 -4.33 -14.14
CA THR A 178 3.78 -3.20 -13.65
C THR A 178 4.69 -2.07 -13.21
N THR A 179 4.36 -0.83 -13.56
CA THR A 179 5.17 0.34 -13.23
C THR A 179 4.39 1.31 -12.35
N SER A 180 4.99 1.74 -11.24
CA SER A 180 4.52 2.82 -10.39
C SER A 180 5.36 4.06 -10.63
N MET A 181 4.73 5.21 -10.74
CA MET A 181 5.39 6.50 -10.96
C MET A 181 4.97 7.48 -9.89
N THR A 182 5.95 7.98 -9.14
CA THR A 182 5.72 9.00 -8.11
C THR A 182 5.73 10.37 -8.77
N ILE A 183 4.66 10.70 -9.46
CA ILE A 183 4.51 11.92 -10.25
C ILE A 183 3.13 12.53 -10.00
N ASN A 184 3.04 13.86 -9.91
CA ASN A 184 1.83 14.59 -9.57
C ASN A 184 1.42 15.57 -10.70
N SER A 185 1.85 16.82 -10.65
CA SER A 185 1.44 17.86 -11.61
C SER A 185 1.67 17.47 -13.07
N PRO A 186 2.86 17.00 -13.48
CA PRO A 186 3.13 16.60 -14.86
C PRO A 186 2.71 15.16 -15.18
N ALA A 187 1.94 14.49 -14.30
CA ALA A 187 1.56 13.09 -14.45
C ALA A 187 0.92 12.77 -15.81
N ALA A 188 0.10 13.66 -16.34
CA ALA A 188 -0.55 13.45 -17.64
C ALA A 188 0.45 13.37 -18.79
N VAL A 189 1.49 14.20 -18.77
CA VAL A 189 2.55 14.23 -19.79
C VAL A 189 3.44 12.99 -19.65
N ILE A 190 3.88 12.67 -18.44
CA ILE A 190 4.69 11.49 -18.16
C ILE A 190 3.94 10.20 -18.55
N TRP A 191 2.65 10.13 -18.28
CA TRP A 191 1.82 9.01 -18.69
C TRP A 191 1.68 8.89 -20.20
N ALA A 192 1.46 10.01 -20.91
CA ALA A 192 1.42 10.03 -22.36
C ALA A 192 2.74 9.52 -22.98
N MET A 193 3.89 9.97 -22.45
CA MET A 193 5.20 9.47 -22.86
C MET A 193 5.35 7.97 -22.63
N TYR A 194 4.94 7.49 -21.47
CA TYR A 194 4.98 6.06 -21.12
C TYR A 194 4.13 5.20 -22.07
N LEU A 195 2.92 5.65 -22.40
CA LEU A 195 2.06 4.97 -23.37
C LEU A 195 2.67 4.98 -24.79
N ALA A 196 3.27 6.10 -25.21
CA ALA A 196 3.95 6.20 -26.50
C ALA A 196 5.15 5.24 -26.58
N VAL A 197 5.94 5.11 -25.50
CA VAL A 197 7.02 4.09 -25.43
C VAL A 197 6.47 2.67 -25.53
N ALA A 198 5.39 2.39 -24.80
CA ALA A 198 4.75 1.08 -24.85
C ALA A 198 4.25 0.73 -26.26
N GLU A 199 3.64 1.69 -26.96
CA GLU A 199 3.19 1.55 -28.34
C GLU A 199 4.37 1.27 -29.29
N LYS A 200 5.47 2.02 -29.15
CA LYS A 200 6.71 1.77 -29.92
C LYS A 200 7.31 0.39 -29.66
N GLN A 201 7.14 -0.15 -28.46
CA GLN A 201 7.56 -1.51 -28.12
C GLN A 201 6.58 -2.58 -28.64
N GLY A 202 5.44 -2.21 -29.26
CA GLY A 202 4.40 -3.12 -29.70
C GLY A 202 3.58 -3.72 -28.57
N ALA A 203 3.58 -3.12 -27.40
CA ALA A 203 2.80 -3.56 -26.25
C ALA A 203 1.32 -3.20 -26.43
N ASP A 204 0.43 -4.16 -26.17
CA ASP A 204 -1.01 -3.90 -26.13
C ASP A 204 -1.35 -3.08 -24.88
N TRP A 205 -1.94 -1.91 -25.07
CA TRP A 205 -2.34 -1.03 -23.97
C TRP A 205 -3.26 -1.69 -22.94
N LYS A 206 -4.06 -2.67 -23.34
CA LYS A 206 -4.93 -3.44 -22.44
C LYS A 206 -4.15 -4.33 -21.47
N LYS A 207 -2.88 -4.60 -21.76
CA LYS A 207 -1.99 -5.40 -20.93
C LYS A 207 -1.08 -4.55 -20.04
N ILE A 208 -1.01 -3.25 -20.28
CA ILE A 208 -0.21 -2.33 -19.48
C ILE A 208 -0.93 -2.08 -18.15
N SER A 209 -0.21 -2.19 -17.06
CA SER A 209 -0.72 -1.94 -15.72
C SER A 209 0.29 -1.16 -14.90
N GLY A 210 -0.21 -0.21 -14.12
CA GLY A 210 0.63 0.62 -13.27
C GLY A 210 -0.17 1.61 -12.45
N THR A 211 0.55 2.50 -11.77
CA THR A 211 -0.04 3.58 -10.97
C THR A 211 0.69 4.88 -11.20
N LEU A 212 -0.07 5.96 -11.20
CA LEU A 212 0.42 7.33 -11.05
C LEU A 212 -0.05 7.84 -9.70
N GLN A 213 0.77 8.57 -9.01
CA GLN A 213 0.37 9.17 -7.73
C GLN A 213 -0.71 10.22 -7.97
N ASN A 214 -0.45 11.19 -8.86
CA ASN A 214 -1.39 12.23 -9.30
C ASN A 214 -2.20 12.86 -8.15
N ASP A 215 -1.52 13.19 -7.07
CA ASP A 215 -2.09 13.78 -5.87
C ASP A 215 -1.69 15.25 -5.80
N ILE A 216 -2.67 16.15 -5.82
CA ILE A 216 -2.45 17.61 -5.81
C ILE A 216 -2.62 18.25 -4.43
N LEU A 217 -3.12 17.50 -3.45
CA LEU A 217 -3.40 18.01 -2.12
C LEU A 217 -2.23 17.86 -1.13
N LYS A 218 -1.13 17.33 -1.56
CA LYS A 218 0.11 17.20 -0.76
C LYS A 218 0.95 18.43 -0.81
#